data_63b9e400a946a08de500fb6627751d64
#
_entry.id   63b9e400a946a08de500fb6627751d64
#
_cell.length_a   1.000
_cell.length_b   1.000
_cell.length_c   1.000
_cell.angle_alpha   90.00
_cell.angle_beta   90.00
_cell.angle_gamma   90.00
#
_symmetry.space_group_name_H-M   'P 1'
#
loop_
_entity.id
_entity.type
_entity.pdbx_description
1 polymer ?
#
loop_
_entity_poly.entity_id
_entity_poly.type
_entity_poly.pdbx_seq_one_letter_code
_entity_poly.pdbx_strand_id
1 'polypeptide(L)'
;MKCVAYISKAPLTKSGVCLPIGLSGIVKASNRNKNLEITGFLCYRKGYYFQVIEGPYEVVEQLASKILVDSRHSDPCMFINRRISKRCFKTWKISVFNLVDQSQLFEQFRETYDIDLSSFNEQQKIGIRKFYDLKNTPNPENYEGKNLRLKAWPDLNSIGQSQTIIDLCVKLTKIAYPFEQLVADERFGTRDQVVEALNQFETLGILTVTESEFSQNKEVEIVHEKEPSSFFGAIKKFLGMR
;
A
#
# COMPACT_ATOMS: atom_id res chain seq x y z
N MET A 1 31.30 1.08 -2.33
CA MET A 1 29.85 1.19 -2.55
C MET A 1 29.24 2.07 -1.45
N LYS A 2 28.02 2.54 -1.64
CA LYS A 2 27.27 3.36 -0.69
C LYS A 2 25.85 2.81 -0.53
N CYS A 3 25.30 2.95 0.68
CA CYS A 3 23.89 2.74 0.96
C CYS A 3 23.27 4.03 1.47
N VAL A 4 22.09 4.35 0.93
CA VAL A 4 21.21 5.40 1.42
C VAL A 4 19.84 4.77 1.69
N ALA A 5 19.29 5.03 2.88
CA ALA A 5 17.91 4.67 3.19
C ALA A 5 17.19 5.90 3.76
N TYR A 6 15.97 6.11 3.30
CA TYR A 6 15.16 7.23 3.74
C TYR A 6 13.67 6.88 3.78
N ILE A 7 12.94 7.66 4.57
CA ILE A 7 11.50 7.73 4.57
C ILE A 7 11.06 9.14 4.19
N SER A 8 9.97 9.26 3.46
CA SER A 8 9.38 10.56 3.09
C SER A 8 7.88 10.47 3.00
N LYS A 9 7.21 11.61 3.12
CA LYS A 9 5.77 11.71 3.00
C LYS A 9 5.38 11.86 1.53
N ALA A 10 4.44 11.06 1.08
CA ALA A 10 3.88 11.18 -0.26
C ALA A 10 2.80 12.27 -0.29
N PRO A 11 2.78 13.16 -1.31
CA PRO A 11 1.70 14.12 -1.46
C PRO A 11 0.39 13.37 -1.76
N LEU A 12 -0.64 13.64 -0.95
CA LEU A 12 -1.96 13.08 -1.14
C LEU A 12 -2.71 13.90 -2.21
N THR A 13 -3.48 13.22 -3.06
CA THR A 13 -4.41 13.90 -3.94
C THR A 13 -5.56 14.49 -3.14
N LYS A 14 -6.06 15.68 -3.53
CA LYS A 14 -7.25 16.29 -2.92
C LYS A 14 -8.53 15.43 -3.06
N SER A 15 -8.51 14.45 -3.96
CA SER A 15 -9.64 13.56 -4.26
C SER A 15 -9.67 12.28 -3.40
N GLY A 16 -8.81 12.13 -2.41
CA GLY A 16 -8.77 10.91 -1.57
C GLY A 16 -8.35 9.64 -2.31
N VAL A 17 -7.83 9.76 -3.54
CA VAL A 17 -7.29 8.62 -4.28
C VAL A 17 -5.99 8.17 -3.60
N CYS A 18 -5.87 6.88 -3.31
CA CYS A 18 -4.76 6.29 -2.56
C CYS A 18 -3.41 6.33 -3.25
N LEU A 19 -3.37 6.61 -4.55
CA LEU A 19 -2.11 6.71 -5.27
C LEU A 19 -1.53 8.11 -5.14
N PRO A 20 -0.30 8.26 -4.65
CA PRO A 20 0.32 9.57 -4.57
C PRO A 20 0.50 10.17 -5.96
N ILE A 21 0.31 11.50 -6.03
CA ILE A 21 0.59 12.26 -7.25
C ILE A 21 2.06 12.00 -7.63
N GLY A 22 2.30 11.63 -8.89
CA GLY A 22 3.67 11.42 -9.37
C GLY A 22 4.23 10.00 -9.16
N LEU A 23 3.47 9.05 -8.57
CA LEU A 23 3.93 7.67 -8.42
C LEU A 23 4.39 7.07 -9.76
N SER A 24 3.66 7.29 -10.85
CA SER A 24 4.07 6.82 -12.19
C SER A 24 5.41 7.40 -12.63
N GLY A 25 5.68 8.66 -12.31
CA GLY A 25 6.97 9.32 -12.55
C GLY A 25 8.09 8.74 -11.68
N ILE A 26 7.79 8.41 -10.42
CA ILE A 26 8.73 7.74 -9.51
C ILE A 26 9.05 6.33 -10.04
N VAL A 27 8.05 5.56 -10.45
CA VAL A 27 8.24 4.23 -11.04
C VAL A 27 9.09 4.30 -12.30
N LYS A 28 8.81 5.26 -13.22
CA LYS A 28 9.62 5.47 -14.42
C LYS A 28 11.07 5.87 -14.10
N ALA A 29 11.26 6.76 -13.12
CA ALA A 29 12.60 7.17 -12.68
C ALA A 29 13.36 5.99 -12.06
N SER A 30 12.69 5.19 -11.22
CA SER A 30 13.28 4.03 -10.57
C SER A 30 13.69 2.93 -11.53
N ASN A 31 12.97 2.76 -12.65
CA ASN A 31 13.37 1.78 -13.67
C ASN A 31 14.72 2.12 -14.32
N ARG A 32 15.14 3.40 -14.31
CA ARG A 32 16.48 3.81 -14.77
C ARG A 32 17.58 3.37 -13.80
N ASN A 33 17.24 3.10 -12.54
CA ASN A 33 18.19 2.66 -11.52
C ASN A 33 18.87 1.33 -11.90
N LYS A 34 18.15 0.47 -12.63
CA LYS A 34 18.71 -0.79 -13.14
C LYS A 34 19.93 -0.59 -14.04
N ASN A 35 19.89 0.46 -14.86
CA ASN A 35 20.99 0.79 -15.80
C ASN A 35 22.16 1.50 -15.09
N LEU A 36 21.98 1.93 -13.86
CA LEU A 36 22.98 2.62 -13.04
C LEU A 36 23.63 1.72 -11.99
N GLU A 37 23.48 0.40 -12.13
CA GLU A 37 23.95 -0.60 -11.16
C GLU A 37 23.42 -0.35 -9.73
N ILE A 38 22.27 0.25 -9.61
CA ILE A 38 21.59 0.49 -8.33
C ILE A 38 20.73 -0.71 -7.99
N THR A 39 20.83 -1.15 -6.73
CA THR A 39 20.00 -2.18 -6.12
C THR A 39 19.27 -1.62 -4.91
N GLY A 40 18.34 -2.38 -4.36
CA GLY A 40 17.51 -1.95 -3.24
C GLY A 40 16.04 -2.00 -3.56
N PHE A 41 15.25 -1.18 -2.89
CA PHE A 41 13.81 -1.17 -3.13
C PHE A 41 13.16 0.19 -2.84
N LEU A 42 11.97 0.38 -3.42
CA LEU A 42 11.03 1.44 -3.10
C LEU A 42 9.71 0.80 -2.67
N CYS A 43 9.26 1.10 -1.46
CA CYS A 43 7.93 0.76 -0.96
C CYS A 43 7.09 2.03 -0.77
N TYR A 44 5.78 1.90 -0.99
CA TYR A 44 4.79 2.92 -0.62
C TYR A 44 3.76 2.31 0.32
N ARG A 45 3.43 3.02 1.40
CA ARG A 45 2.43 2.58 2.35
C ARG A 45 1.78 3.74 3.10
N LYS A 46 0.45 3.78 3.11
CA LYS A 46 -0.35 4.72 3.92
C LYS A 46 0.19 6.16 3.91
N GLY A 47 0.54 6.69 2.72
CA GLY A 47 1.02 8.07 2.55
C GLY A 47 2.52 8.28 2.76
N TYR A 48 3.32 7.21 2.84
CA TYR A 48 4.75 7.29 3.00
C TYR A 48 5.49 6.44 1.96
N TYR A 49 6.64 6.94 1.51
CA TYR A 49 7.65 6.18 0.80
C TYR A 49 8.72 5.70 1.77
N PHE A 50 9.16 4.49 1.59
CA PHE A 50 10.36 3.94 2.20
C PHE A 50 11.25 3.43 1.09
N GLN A 51 12.48 3.93 1.02
CA GLN A 51 13.41 3.57 -0.05
C GLN A 51 14.78 3.23 0.51
N VAL A 52 15.37 2.16 -0.04
CA VAL A 52 16.76 1.76 0.17
C VAL A 52 17.47 1.75 -1.18
N ILE A 53 18.62 2.38 -1.26
CA ILE A 53 19.42 2.54 -2.48
C ILE A 53 20.84 2.09 -2.17
N GLU A 54 21.32 1.11 -2.92
CA GLU A 54 22.70 0.60 -2.84
C GLU A 54 23.35 0.64 -4.21
N GLY A 55 24.62 1.01 -4.30
CA GLY A 55 25.31 1.07 -5.58
C GLY A 55 26.70 1.69 -5.52
N PRO A 56 27.27 2.05 -6.68
CA PRO A 56 28.51 2.79 -6.76
C PRO A 56 28.39 4.12 -5.97
N TYR A 57 29.44 4.47 -5.26
CA TYR A 57 29.41 5.60 -4.33
C TYR A 57 28.93 6.89 -4.97
N GLU A 58 29.56 7.28 -6.08
CA GLU A 58 29.27 8.55 -6.77
C GLU A 58 27.83 8.59 -7.33
N VAL A 59 27.36 7.46 -7.85
CA VAL A 59 26.01 7.35 -8.42
C VAL A 59 24.95 7.50 -7.32
N VAL A 60 25.14 6.80 -6.19
CA VAL A 60 24.22 6.88 -5.06
C VAL A 60 24.21 8.26 -4.42
N GLU A 61 25.38 8.92 -4.31
CA GLU A 61 25.52 10.28 -3.78
C GLU A 61 24.74 11.28 -4.63
N GLN A 62 24.93 11.26 -5.94
CA GLN A 62 24.20 12.12 -6.88
C GLN A 62 22.69 11.87 -6.85
N LEU A 63 22.28 10.60 -6.74
CA LEU A 63 20.87 10.26 -6.65
C LEU A 63 20.25 10.74 -5.34
N ALA A 64 20.94 10.54 -4.22
CA ALA A 64 20.51 11.01 -2.90
C ALA A 64 20.31 12.54 -2.86
N SER A 65 21.23 13.30 -3.44
CA SER A 65 21.11 14.76 -3.54
C SER A 65 19.89 15.20 -4.35
N LYS A 66 19.57 14.49 -5.44
CA LYS A 66 18.37 14.77 -6.24
C LYS A 66 17.08 14.41 -5.50
N ILE A 67 17.09 13.33 -4.72
CA ILE A 67 15.94 12.89 -3.92
C ILE A 67 15.57 13.93 -2.87
N LEU A 68 16.56 14.54 -2.20
CA LEU A 68 16.31 15.53 -1.15
C LEU A 68 15.53 16.76 -1.63
N VAL A 69 15.62 17.10 -2.91
CA VAL A 69 14.96 18.26 -3.52
C VAL A 69 13.79 17.89 -4.44
N ASP A 70 13.40 16.61 -4.46
CA ASP A 70 12.35 16.12 -5.35
C ASP A 70 10.96 16.50 -4.80
N SER A 71 10.22 17.30 -5.56
CA SER A 71 8.88 17.78 -5.19
C SER A 71 7.78 16.70 -5.18
N ARG A 72 8.09 15.48 -5.63
CA ARG A 72 7.16 14.35 -5.62
C ARG A 72 6.95 13.73 -4.24
N HIS A 73 7.68 14.20 -3.24
CA HIS A 73 7.52 13.85 -1.82
C HIS A 73 7.94 15.03 -0.93
N SER A 74 7.56 14.97 0.34
CA SER A 74 7.96 15.95 1.35
C SER A 74 8.60 15.27 2.56
N ASP A 75 9.23 16.08 3.39
CA ASP A 75 9.84 15.66 4.65
C ASP A 75 10.77 14.43 4.52
N PRO A 76 11.73 14.42 3.56
CA PRO A 76 12.64 13.30 3.43
C PRO A 76 13.56 13.23 4.66
N CYS A 77 13.59 12.08 5.32
CA CYS A 77 14.50 11.77 6.42
C CYS A 77 15.43 10.64 5.99
N MET A 78 16.68 10.96 5.76
CA MET A 78 17.73 9.98 5.55
C MET A 78 18.25 9.48 6.90
N PHE A 79 18.07 8.20 7.18
CA PHE A 79 18.54 7.57 8.41
C PHE A 79 19.69 6.58 8.17
N ILE A 80 19.96 6.22 6.92
CA ILE A 80 21.19 5.56 6.49
C ILE A 80 21.81 6.39 5.37
N ASN A 81 23.08 6.75 5.54
CA ASN A 81 23.90 7.42 4.53
C ASN A 81 25.36 7.07 4.79
N ARG A 82 25.79 5.87 4.37
CA ARG A 82 27.13 5.37 4.69
C ARG A 82 27.74 4.52 3.59
N ARG A 83 29.05 4.37 3.64
CA ARG A 83 29.76 3.39 2.81
C ARG A 83 29.44 1.98 3.27
N ILE A 84 29.33 1.06 2.32
CA ILE A 84 29.11 -0.36 2.54
C ILE A 84 30.16 -1.16 1.77
N SER A 85 30.54 -2.31 2.33
CA SER A 85 31.46 -3.24 1.68
C SER A 85 30.71 -4.19 0.73
N LYS A 86 29.47 -4.53 1.07
CA LYS A 86 28.63 -5.50 0.35
C LYS A 86 27.19 -4.97 0.25
N ARG A 87 26.54 -5.24 -0.88
CA ARG A 87 25.11 -4.97 -1.08
C ARG A 87 24.27 -6.01 -0.33
N CYS A 88 23.16 -5.55 0.25
CA CYS A 88 22.12 -6.40 0.81
C CYS A 88 21.19 -6.93 -0.31
N PHE A 89 20.87 -6.08 -1.28
CA PHE A 89 19.92 -6.40 -2.35
C PHE A 89 20.64 -6.74 -3.66
N LYS A 90 20.14 -7.77 -4.35
CA LYS A 90 20.70 -8.21 -5.64
C LYS A 90 20.14 -7.41 -6.83
N THR A 91 18.93 -6.90 -6.70
CA THR A 91 18.21 -6.21 -7.77
C THR A 91 17.50 -4.99 -7.22
N TRP A 92 17.02 -4.13 -8.13
CA TRP A 92 16.09 -3.05 -7.80
C TRP A 92 14.65 -3.56 -7.85
N LYS A 93 13.88 -3.32 -6.78
CA LYS A 93 12.46 -3.68 -6.67
C LYS A 93 11.59 -2.46 -6.36
N ILE A 94 10.34 -2.48 -6.83
CA ILE A 94 9.31 -1.52 -6.46
C ILE A 94 8.12 -2.31 -5.96
N SER A 95 7.69 -2.04 -4.72
CA SER A 95 6.54 -2.69 -4.11
C SER A 95 5.60 -1.64 -3.53
N VAL A 96 4.48 -1.41 -4.23
CA VAL A 96 3.50 -0.39 -3.85
C VAL A 96 2.34 -1.00 -3.07
N PHE A 97 1.84 -2.15 -3.51
CA PHE A 97 0.67 -2.80 -2.94
C PHE A 97 0.88 -4.26 -2.54
N ASN A 98 2.07 -4.81 -2.80
CA ASN A 98 2.39 -6.18 -2.46
C ASN A 98 2.93 -6.28 -1.02
N LEU A 99 2.07 -6.72 -0.09
CA LEU A 99 2.43 -6.83 1.33
C LEU A 99 3.47 -7.92 1.59
N VAL A 100 3.40 -9.02 0.87
CA VAL A 100 4.36 -10.12 1.02
C VAL A 100 5.75 -9.65 0.61
N ASP A 101 5.85 -9.02 -0.57
CA ASP A 101 7.12 -8.44 -1.03
C ASP A 101 7.64 -7.36 -0.07
N GLN A 102 6.75 -6.46 0.39
CA GLN A 102 7.15 -5.41 1.35
C GLN A 102 7.68 -6.02 2.65
N SER A 103 6.99 -7.02 3.19
CA SER A 103 7.43 -7.70 4.41
C SER A 103 8.80 -8.36 4.23
N GLN A 104 9.01 -9.08 3.14
CA GLN A 104 10.28 -9.75 2.85
C GLN A 104 11.43 -8.75 2.65
N LEU A 105 11.20 -7.68 1.88
CA LEU A 105 12.20 -6.63 1.64
C LEU A 105 12.57 -5.92 2.95
N PHE A 106 11.58 -5.70 3.80
CA PHE A 106 11.77 -5.01 5.06
C PHE A 106 12.52 -5.89 6.10
N GLU A 107 12.20 -7.18 6.19
CA GLU A 107 12.93 -8.12 7.04
C GLU A 107 14.39 -8.25 6.59
N GLN A 108 14.63 -8.44 5.29
CA GLN A 108 15.99 -8.47 4.73
C GLN A 108 16.79 -7.19 5.04
N PHE A 109 16.10 -6.04 4.98
CA PHE A 109 16.70 -4.75 5.34
C PHE A 109 17.06 -4.71 6.83
N ARG A 110 16.16 -5.10 7.71
CA ARG A 110 16.38 -5.10 9.18
C ARG A 110 17.50 -6.02 9.62
N GLU A 111 17.64 -7.18 9.00
CA GLU A 111 18.72 -8.13 9.28
C GLU A 111 20.11 -7.57 8.93
N THR A 112 20.17 -6.64 7.98
CA THR A 112 21.43 -6.09 7.47
C THR A 112 21.76 -4.73 8.05
N TYR A 113 20.75 -3.89 8.29
CA TYR A 113 20.91 -2.51 8.69
C TYR A 113 20.22 -2.23 10.02
N ASP A 114 21.03 -1.75 10.97
CA ASP A 114 20.50 -1.23 12.22
C ASP A 114 19.96 0.20 12.00
N ILE A 115 18.76 0.48 12.53
CA ILE A 115 18.08 1.77 12.39
C ILE A 115 18.02 2.46 13.74
N ASP A 116 18.73 3.56 13.86
CA ASP A 116 18.57 4.44 15.00
C ASP A 116 17.35 5.36 14.82
N LEU A 117 16.27 5.04 15.53
CA LEU A 117 15.03 5.82 15.52
C LEU A 117 15.11 7.12 16.35
N SER A 118 16.19 7.35 17.09
CA SER A 118 16.34 8.55 17.91
C SER A 118 16.44 9.83 17.09
N SER A 119 16.97 9.73 15.88
CA SER A 119 17.07 10.83 14.92
C SER A 119 15.75 11.21 14.23
N PHE A 120 14.69 10.39 14.38
CA PHE A 120 13.41 10.65 13.73
C PHE A 120 12.54 11.61 14.54
N ASN A 121 11.89 12.56 13.84
CA ASN A 121 10.78 13.30 14.42
C ASN A 121 9.51 12.40 14.55
N GLU A 122 8.50 12.87 15.26
CA GLU A 122 7.30 12.04 15.51
C GLU A 122 6.56 11.64 14.23
N GLN A 123 6.49 12.50 13.21
CA GLN A 123 5.86 12.17 11.92
C GLN A 123 6.64 11.06 11.18
N GLN A 124 7.94 11.10 11.25
CA GLN A 124 8.82 10.09 10.65
C GLN A 124 8.72 8.77 11.42
N LYS A 125 8.64 8.81 12.75
CA LYS A 125 8.37 7.62 13.58
C LYS A 125 7.01 6.99 13.25
N ILE A 126 5.97 7.81 13.06
CA ILE A 126 4.66 7.32 12.58
C ILE A 126 4.78 6.67 11.20
N GLY A 127 5.52 7.31 10.29
CA GLY A 127 5.75 6.77 8.94
C GLY A 127 6.45 5.41 8.96
N ILE A 128 7.57 5.30 9.69
CA ILE A 128 8.36 4.07 9.75
C ILE A 128 7.59 2.93 10.40
N ARG A 129 6.82 3.18 11.45
CA ARG A 129 5.97 2.19 12.12
C ARG A 129 5.01 1.51 11.14
N LYS A 130 4.51 2.24 10.13
CA LYS A 130 3.63 1.67 9.09
C LYS A 130 4.30 0.57 8.26
N PHE A 131 5.62 0.52 8.22
CA PHE A 131 6.40 -0.53 7.58
C PHE A 131 6.84 -1.62 8.56
N TYR A 132 6.97 -1.31 9.86
CA TYR A 132 7.27 -2.30 10.90
C TYR A 132 6.04 -3.13 11.28
N ASP A 133 4.85 -2.51 11.34
CA ASP A 133 3.62 -3.14 11.80
C ASP A 133 2.90 -3.93 10.70
N LEU A 134 3.65 -4.52 9.76
CA LEU A 134 3.10 -5.35 8.70
C LEU A 134 2.34 -6.58 9.22
N LYS A 135 2.65 -7.02 10.46
CA LYS A 135 2.04 -8.18 11.11
C LYS A 135 0.87 -7.82 12.04
N ASN A 136 0.65 -6.54 12.33
CA ASN A 136 -0.49 -6.14 13.16
C ASN A 136 -1.77 -6.20 12.32
N THR A 137 -2.49 -7.30 12.46
CA THR A 137 -3.87 -7.40 11.98
C THR A 137 -4.71 -6.39 12.74
N PRO A 138 -5.42 -5.48 12.07
CA PRO A 138 -6.38 -4.61 12.75
C PRO A 138 -7.43 -5.44 13.47
N ASN A 139 -7.89 -4.95 14.63
CA ASN A 139 -8.92 -5.61 15.39
C ASN A 139 -10.24 -5.60 14.59
N PRO A 140 -10.94 -6.76 14.44
CA PRO A 140 -12.23 -6.81 13.75
C PRO A 140 -13.29 -5.85 14.32
N GLU A 141 -13.21 -5.51 15.59
CA GLU A 141 -14.09 -4.54 16.25
C GLU A 141 -14.00 -3.12 15.64
N ASN A 142 -12.93 -2.82 14.90
CA ASN A 142 -12.76 -1.52 14.26
C ASN A 142 -13.76 -1.25 13.11
N TYR A 143 -14.48 -2.25 12.62
CA TYR A 143 -15.40 -2.11 11.49
C TYR A 143 -16.87 -2.05 11.89
N GLU A 144 -17.23 -2.43 13.11
CA GLU A 144 -18.61 -2.39 13.58
C GLU A 144 -19.15 -0.95 13.60
N GLY A 145 -20.38 -0.79 13.10
CA GLY A 145 -20.99 0.53 12.95
C GLY A 145 -20.33 1.44 11.90
N LYS A 146 -19.52 0.90 11.00
CA LYS A 146 -18.78 1.68 10.01
C LYS A 146 -19.25 1.41 8.60
N ASN A 147 -19.14 2.46 7.75
CA ASN A 147 -19.21 2.34 6.31
C ASN A 147 -17.81 2.18 5.73
N LEU A 148 -17.67 1.23 4.81
CA LEU A 148 -16.40 0.82 4.21
C LEU A 148 -16.40 1.11 2.72
N ARG A 149 -15.30 1.66 2.20
CA ARG A 149 -15.11 1.92 0.77
C ARG A 149 -13.68 1.68 0.37
N LEU A 150 -13.47 1.08 -0.80
CA LEU A 150 -12.14 0.99 -1.41
C LEU A 150 -11.86 2.21 -2.29
N LYS A 151 -10.66 2.75 -2.15
CA LYS A 151 -10.14 3.86 -2.95
C LYS A 151 -9.48 3.37 -4.24
N ALA A 152 -9.00 2.13 -4.27
CA ALA A 152 -8.33 1.52 -5.41
C ALA A 152 -8.45 -0.01 -5.34
N TRP A 153 -8.29 -0.68 -6.48
CA TRP A 153 -8.12 -2.12 -6.54
C TRP A 153 -6.74 -2.52 -6.05
N PRO A 154 -6.63 -3.57 -5.22
CA PRO A 154 -5.34 -4.15 -4.84
C PRO A 154 -4.69 -4.88 -6.02
N ASP A 155 -3.38 -5.12 -5.91
CA ASP A 155 -2.74 -6.14 -6.74
C ASP A 155 -3.15 -7.53 -6.21
N LEU A 156 -4.05 -8.19 -6.91
CA LEU A 156 -4.61 -9.49 -6.52
C LEU A 156 -3.54 -10.60 -6.42
N ASN A 157 -2.42 -10.47 -7.13
CA ASN A 157 -1.32 -11.44 -7.01
C ASN A 157 -0.63 -11.35 -5.63
N SER A 158 -0.79 -10.22 -4.94
CA SER A 158 -0.13 -9.98 -3.67
C SER A 158 -0.97 -10.32 -2.43
N ILE A 159 -2.29 -10.32 -2.57
CA ILE A 159 -3.21 -10.58 -1.44
C ILE A 159 -4.05 -11.85 -1.61
N GLY A 160 -3.83 -12.54 -2.72
CA GLY A 160 -4.62 -13.71 -3.10
C GLY A 160 -5.82 -13.36 -3.97
N GLN A 161 -6.33 -14.37 -4.67
CA GLN A 161 -7.45 -14.25 -5.62
C GLN A 161 -8.67 -15.03 -5.11
N SER A 162 -8.98 -14.91 -3.81
CA SER A 162 -10.20 -15.51 -3.28
C SER A 162 -11.44 -14.81 -3.86
N GLN A 163 -12.52 -15.54 -4.03
CA GLN A 163 -13.78 -14.97 -4.52
C GLN A 163 -14.25 -13.84 -3.60
N THR A 164 -14.13 -14.01 -2.29
CA THR A 164 -14.42 -12.97 -1.27
C THR A 164 -13.69 -11.65 -1.56
N ILE A 165 -12.38 -11.71 -1.84
CA ILE A 165 -11.59 -10.52 -2.14
C ILE A 165 -12.10 -9.84 -3.42
N ILE A 166 -12.36 -10.62 -4.46
CA ILE A 166 -12.83 -10.08 -5.75
C ILE A 166 -14.21 -9.41 -5.58
N ASP A 167 -15.14 -10.07 -4.91
CA ASP A 167 -16.51 -9.56 -4.72
C ASP A 167 -16.52 -8.30 -3.84
N LEU A 168 -15.72 -8.27 -2.78
CA LEU A 168 -15.52 -7.07 -1.96
C LEU A 168 -14.90 -5.93 -2.77
N CYS A 169 -13.91 -6.20 -3.64
CA CYS A 169 -13.33 -5.18 -4.52
C CYS A 169 -14.38 -4.61 -5.47
N VAL A 170 -15.19 -5.45 -6.10
CA VAL A 170 -16.28 -5.02 -7.00
C VAL A 170 -17.30 -4.14 -6.27
N LYS A 171 -17.67 -4.53 -5.05
CA LYS A 171 -18.70 -3.81 -4.26
C LYS A 171 -18.16 -2.50 -3.71
N LEU A 172 -17.04 -2.56 -3.00
CA LEU A 172 -16.54 -1.43 -2.21
C LEU A 172 -15.85 -0.34 -3.04
N THR A 173 -15.45 -0.61 -4.27
CA THR A 173 -14.95 0.44 -5.18
C THR A 173 -16.06 1.30 -5.75
N LYS A 174 -17.27 0.77 -5.87
CA LYS A 174 -18.42 1.50 -6.40
C LYS A 174 -19.05 2.42 -5.37
N ILE A 175 -19.34 1.89 -4.19
CA ILE A 175 -20.07 2.60 -3.13
C ILE A 175 -19.46 2.33 -1.76
N ALA A 176 -19.68 3.22 -0.81
CA ALA A 176 -19.48 2.94 0.60
C ALA A 176 -20.56 1.97 1.08
N TYR A 177 -20.17 0.96 1.87
CA TYR A 177 -21.10 -0.11 2.27
C TYR A 177 -20.95 -0.42 3.76
N PRO A 178 -22.08 -0.59 4.50
CA PRO A 178 -22.04 -0.91 5.92
C PRO A 178 -21.38 -2.27 6.17
N PHE A 179 -20.53 -2.35 7.21
CA PHE A 179 -19.85 -3.59 7.57
C PHE A 179 -20.83 -4.72 7.89
N GLU A 180 -21.91 -4.40 8.64
CA GLU A 180 -22.93 -5.37 9.03
C GLU A 180 -23.59 -6.03 7.82
N GLN A 181 -23.83 -5.26 6.77
CA GLN A 181 -24.39 -5.78 5.53
C GLN A 181 -23.40 -6.64 4.73
N LEU A 182 -22.09 -6.32 4.80
CA LEU A 182 -21.07 -7.17 4.17
C LEU A 182 -20.99 -8.54 4.84
N VAL A 183 -21.03 -8.58 6.17
CA VAL A 183 -20.94 -9.85 6.92
C VAL A 183 -22.25 -10.63 6.95
N ALA A 184 -23.38 -9.98 6.70
CA ALA A 184 -24.69 -10.64 6.59
C ALA A 184 -24.95 -11.23 5.19
N ASP A 185 -24.21 -10.82 4.17
CA ASP A 185 -24.38 -11.25 2.79
C ASP A 185 -23.41 -12.41 2.49
N GLU A 186 -23.94 -13.63 2.44
CA GLU A 186 -23.18 -14.86 2.20
C GLU A 186 -22.35 -14.84 0.90
N ARG A 187 -22.67 -13.96 -0.06
CA ARG A 187 -21.90 -13.82 -1.31
C ARG A 187 -20.46 -13.37 -1.05
N PHE A 188 -20.20 -12.65 0.06
CA PHE A 188 -18.86 -12.21 0.43
C PHE A 188 -18.10 -13.26 1.27
N GLY A 189 -18.72 -14.39 1.61
CA GLY A 189 -18.14 -15.45 2.41
C GLY A 189 -18.47 -15.33 3.90
N THR A 190 -17.72 -16.03 4.73
CA THR A 190 -17.90 -15.95 6.20
C THR A 190 -17.43 -14.62 6.76
N ARG A 191 -17.93 -14.26 7.95
CA ARG A 191 -17.48 -13.05 8.68
C ARG A 191 -15.95 -12.99 8.76
N ASP A 192 -15.29 -14.10 9.10
CA ASP A 192 -13.83 -14.14 9.25
C ASP A 192 -13.11 -13.86 7.92
N GLN A 193 -13.61 -14.41 6.82
CA GLN A 193 -13.06 -14.16 5.48
C GLN A 193 -13.22 -12.70 5.07
N VAL A 194 -14.39 -12.09 5.36
CA VAL A 194 -14.63 -10.66 5.10
C VAL A 194 -13.68 -9.81 5.93
N VAL A 195 -13.56 -10.09 7.23
CA VAL A 195 -12.67 -9.35 8.14
C VAL A 195 -11.20 -9.48 7.71
N GLU A 196 -10.76 -10.68 7.34
CA GLU A 196 -9.40 -10.91 6.85
C GLU A 196 -9.10 -10.10 5.58
N ALA A 197 -10.02 -10.08 4.63
CA ALA A 197 -9.88 -9.29 3.41
C ALA A 197 -9.86 -7.78 3.71
N LEU A 198 -10.73 -7.29 4.58
CA LEU A 198 -10.75 -5.88 5.01
C LEU A 198 -9.45 -5.49 5.71
N ASN A 199 -8.92 -6.35 6.57
CA ASN A 199 -7.62 -6.16 7.23
C ASN A 199 -6.49 -6.02 6.20
N GLN A 200 -6.50 -6.83 5.15
CA GLN A 200 -5.54 -6.71 4.06
C GLN A 200 -5.70 -5.38 3.32
N PHE A 201 -6.93 -4.96 2.98
CA PHE A 201 -7.20 -3.68 2.34
C PHE A 201 -6.80 -2.48 3.21
N GLU A 202 -7.04 -2.55 4.51
CA GLU A 202 -6.60 -1.51 5.45
C GLU A 202 -5.08 -1.47 5.54
N THR A 203 -4.44 -2.63 5.63
CA THR A 203 -2.98 -2.75 5.67
C THR A 203 -2.35 -2.15 4.41
N LEU A 204 -2.95 -2.36 3.22
CA LEU A 204 -2.57 -1.71 1.97
C LEU A 204 -2.85 -0.20 1.95
N GLY A 205 -3.65 0.32 2.87
CA GLY A 205 -4.07 1.72 2.92
C GLY A 205 -5.10 2.09 1.84
N ILE A 206 -5.75 1.11 1.23
CA ILE A 206 -6.78 1.32 0.20
C ILE A 206 -8.20 1.33 0.77
N LEU A 207 -8.38 0.93 2.04
CA LEU A 207 -9.68 0.97 2.71
C LEU A 207 -9.93 2.36 3.33
N THR A 208 -11.10 2.91 3.11
CA THR A 208 -11.65 4.07 3.85
C THR A 208 -12.70 3.54 4.80
N VAL A 209 -12.60 3.95 6.05
CA VAL A 209 -13.53 3.64 7.12
C VAL A 209 -14.15 4.95 7.59
N THR A 210 -15.48 5.06 7.57
CA THR A 210 -16.24 6.23 8.04
C THR A 210 -17.31 5.80 9.01
N GLU A 211 -17.72 6.69 9.93
CA GLU A 211 -18.85 6.41 10.82
C GLU A 211 -20.10 6.16 9.97
N SER A 212 -20.90 5.16 10.39
CA SER A 212 -22.22 4.95 9.81
C SER A 212 -23.19 5.94 10.45
N GLU A 213 -23.89 6.72 9.65
CA GLU A 213 -24.98 7.59 10.13
C GLU A 213 -26.24 6.80 10.57
N PHE A 214 -26.09 5.49 10.83
CA PHE A 214 -27.17 4.66 11.32
C PHE A 214 -27.39 4.80 12.82
N SER A 215 -27.77 6.01 13.23
CA SER A 215 -28.53 6.25 14.48
C SER A 215 -29.82 6.96 14.09
N GLN A 216 -30.86 6.19 13.91
CA GLN A 216 -32.30 6.48 13.80
C GLN A 216 -32.97 6.22 12.44
N ASN A 217 -33.72 5.10 12.45
CA ASN A 217 -34.95 4.84 11.67
C ASN A 217 -35.01 5.22 10.18
N LYS A 218 -34.81 4.21 9.30
CA LYS A 218 -35.73 3.99 8.18
C LYS A 218 -35.48 2.59 7.58
N GLU A 219 -36.53 1.80 7.50
CA GLU A 219 -36.60 0.61 6.64
C GLU A 219 -36.24 1.03 5.22
N VAL A 220 -35.15 0.42 4.69
CA VAL A 220 -34.74 0.66 3.32
C VAL A 220 -35.31 -0.47 2.46
N GLU A 221 -36.23 -0.12 1.59
CA GLU A 221 -36.70 -0.97 0.50
C GLU A 221 -35.50 -1.55 -0.28
N ILE A 222 -35.48 -2.86 -0.41
CA ILE A 222 -34.48 -3.56 -1.24
C ILE A 222 -34.83 -3.34 -2.71
N VAL A 223 -34.17 -2.36 -3.34
CA VAL A 223 -34.27 -2.17 -4.77
C VAL A 223 -33.38 -3.20 -5.46
N HIS A 224 -33.98 -4.19 -6.09
CA HIS A 224 -33.31 -5.12 -7.00
C HIS A 224 -32.90 -4.39 -8.28
N GLU A 225 -31.68 -3.90 -8.36
CA GLU A 225 -31.11 -3.41 -9.62
C GLU A 225 -30.66 -4.59 -10.50
N LYS A 226 -31.15 -4.56 -11.75
CA LYS A 226 -30.74 -5.50 -12.80
C LYS A 226 -29.26 -5.29 -13.14
N GLU A 227 -28.47 -6.34 -13.08
CA GLU A 227 -27.04 -6.33 -13.43
C GLU A 227 -26.79 -5.94 -14.90
N PRO A 228 -25.82 -5.08 -15.20
CA PRO A 228 -25.34 -4.88 -16.55
C PRO A 228 -24.37 -5.98 -16.95
N SER A 229 -24.81 -6.90 -17.81
CA SER A 229 -24.10 -8.10 -18.28
C SER A 229 -22.78 -7.85 -19.06
N SER A 230 -22.42 -6.63 -19.37
CA SER A 230 -21.25 -6.31 -20.22
C SER A 230 -19.93 -6.12 -19.46
N PHE A 231 -19.97 -5.82 -18.15
CA PHE A 231 -18.79 -5.54 -17.34
C PHE A 231 -18.00 -6.80 -16.96
N PHE A 232 -18.70 -7.90 -16.68
CA PHE A 232 -18.08 -9.19 -16.38
C PHE A 232 -17.30 -9.78 -17.58
N GLY A 233 -17.76 -9.54 -18.81
CA GLY A 233 -17.06 -9.94 -20.02
C GLY A 233 -15.71 -9.26 -20.21
N ALA A 234 -15.61 -8.00 -19.81
CA ALA A 234 -14.37 -7.22 -19.90
C ALA A 234 -13.31 -7.67 -18.87
N ILE A 235 -13.75 -7.99 -17.64
CA ILE A 235 -12.86 -8.49 -16.57
C ILE A 235 -12.34 -9.89 -16.89
N LYS A 236 -13.17 -10.81 -17.37
CA LYS A 236 -12.73 -12.15 -17.80
C LYS A 236 -11.67 -12.07 -18.90
N LYS A 237 -11.86 -11.17 -19.88
CA LYS A 237 -10.93 -10.99 -20.98
C LYS A 237 -9.60 -10.37 -20.54
N PHE A 238 -9.62 -9.50 -19.53
CA PHE A 238 -8.42 -8.87 -18.97
C PHE A 238 -7.61 -9.85 -18.10
N LEU A 239 -8.27 -10.76 -17.39
CA LEU A 239 -7.64 -11.75 -16.52
C LEU A 239 -7.24 -13.05 -17.24
N GLY A 240 -7.47 -13.17 -18.57
CA GLY A 240 -7.10 -14.36 -19.34
C GLY A 240 -7.88 -15.63 -18.95
N MET A 241 -8.99 -15.50 -18.23
CA MET A 241 -9.84 -16.62 -17.84
C MET A 241 -10.78 -17.00 -19.01
N ARG A 242 -10.62 -18.22 -19.53
CA ARG A 242 -11.53 -18.83 -20.51
C ARG A 242 -12.76 -19.41 -19.83
#